data_95d5c31f0b6aeca5f8ac5ee1006d4b49
#
_entry.id   95d5c31f0b6aeca5f8ac5ee1006d4b49
#
_cell.length_a   1.000
_cell.length_b   1.000
_cell.length_c   1.000
_cell.angle_alpha   90.00
_cell.angle_beta   90.00
_cell.angle_gamma   90.00
#
_symmetry.space_group_name_H-M   'P 1'
#
loop_
_entity.id
_entity.type
_entity.pdbx_description
1 polymer ?
#
loop_
_entity_poly.entity_id
_entity_poly.type
_entity_poly.pdbx_seq_one_letter_code
_entity_poly.pdbx_strand_id
1 'polypeptide(L)'
;MEIIYSKKAIKDLEFWSKSGNKIILKKISQLIKAIQLNPYAGTGKPERLKYELSGFWSRRIDTEHRIIYEIIDENTIDILSIISLKGHYE
;
A
#
# COMPACT_ATOMS: atom_id res chain seq x y z
N MET A 1 -14.08 5.76 2.82
CA MET A 1 -12.94 6.70 2.70
C MET A 1 -12.52 6.79 1.24
N GLU A 2 -12.13 7.96 0.84
CA GLU A 2 -11.62 8.20 -0.50
C GLU A 2 -10.17 7.73 -0.62
N ILE A 3 -9.85 7.07 -1.73
CA ILE A 3 -8.48 6.62 -2.04
C ILE A 3 -7.93 7.48 -3.16
N ILE A 4 -6.78 8.09 -2.92
CA ILE A 4 -6.02 8.77 -3.97
C ILE A 4 -4.69 8.06 -4.16
N TYR A 5 -4.05 8.27 -5.30
CA TYR A 5 -2.82 7.58 -5.66
C TYR A 5 -1.75 8.58 -6.06
N SER A 6 -0.55 8.42 -5.50
CA SER A 6 0.62 9.18 -5.94
C SER A 6 1.00 8.77 -7.38
N LYS A 7 1.79 9.60 -8.03
CA LYS A 7 2.33 9.26 -9.36
C LYS A 7 3.12 7.95 -9.32
N LYS A 8 3.88 7.73 -8.26
CA LYS A 8 4.64 6.51 -8.10
C LYS A 8 3.73 5.30 -7.95
N ALA A 9 2.66 5.41 -7.15
CA ALA A 9 1.70 4.32 -6.98
C ALA A 9 1.03 3.95 -8.30
N ILE A 10 0.69 4.94 -9.12
CA ILE A 10 0.11 4.70 -10.45
C ILE A 10 1.09 3.92 -11.33
N LYS A 11 2.37 4.31 -11.34
CA LYS A 11 3.40 3.58 -12.08
C LYS A 11 3.58 2.16 -11.56
N ASP A 12 3.55 1.97 -10.25
CA ASP A 12 3.66 0.65 -9.65
C ASP A 12 2.47 -0.24 -10.07
N LEU A 13 1.27 0.32 -10.08
CA LEU A 13 0.08 -0.41 -10.54
C LEU A 13 0.19 -0.80 -12.01
N GLU A 14 0.69 0.08 -12.85
CA GLU A 14 0.93 -0.22 -14.25
C GLU A 14 1.94 -1.37 -14.41
N PHE A 15 3.02 -1.32 -13.64
CA PHE A 15 4.00 -2.39 -13.63
C PHE A 15 3.36 -3.75 -13.29
N TRP A 16 2.61 -3.80 -12.21
CA TRP A 16 1.93 -5.04 -11.79
C TRP A 16 0.89 -5.50 -12.79
N SER A 17 0.15 -4.57 -13.36
CA SER A 17 -0.84 -4.87 -14.39
C SER A 17 -0.20 -5.53 -15.62
N LYS A 18 0.96 -5.02 -16.04
CA LYS A 18 1.70 -5.57 -17.18
C LYS A 18 2.45 -6.86 -16.88
N SER A 19 2.74 -7.12 -15.62
CA SER A 19 3.49 -8.31 -15.20
C SER A 19 2.74 -9.61 -15.44
N GLY A 20 1.41 -9.54 -15.54
CA GLY A 20 0.58 -10.73 -15.66
C GLY A 20 0.44 -11.52 -14.37
N ASN A 21 0.95 -11.02 -13.26
CA ASN A 21 0.85 -11.69 -11.97
C ASN A 21 -0.52 -11.45 -11.34
N LYS A 22 -1.47 -12.31 -11.68
CA LYS A 22 -2.86 -12.19 -11.23
C LYS A 22 -3.00 -12.33 -9.72
N ILE A 23 -2.15 -13.11 -9.08
CA ILE A 23 -2.19 -13.32 -7.63
C ILE A 23 -1.85 -12.02 -6.91
N ILE A 24 -0.79 -11.35 -7.32
CA ILE A 24 -0.39 -10.06 -6.75
C ILE A 24 -1.45 -8.99 -7.01
N LEU A 25 -1.98 -8.91 -8.23
CA LEU A 25 -3.02 -7.94 -8.57
C LEU A 25 -4.26 -8.10 -7.72
N LYS A 26 -4.71 -9.35 -7.52
CA LYS A 26 -5.86 -9.63 -6.66
C LYS A 26 -5.59 -9.22 -5.22
N LYS A 27 -4.40 -9.51 -4.73
CA LYS A 27 -4.01 -9.17 -3.35
C LYS A 27 -3.95 -7.66 -3.15
N ILE A 28 -3.40 -6.92 -4.10
CA ILE A 28 -3.38 -5.45 -4.08
C ILE A 28 -4.80 -4.91 -3.98
N SER A 29 -5.70 -5.39 -4.83
CA SER A 29 -7.09 -4.95 -4.82
C SER A 29 -7.77 -5.22 -3.47
N GLN A 30 -7.57 -6.41 -2.92
CA GLN A 30 -8.13 -6.77 -1.62
C GLN A 30 -7.59 -5.89 -0.50
N LEU A 31 -6.29 -5.58 -0.52
CA LEU A 31 -5.67 -4.75 0.50
C LEU A 31 -6.14 -3.29 0.43
N ILE A 32 -6.30 -2.75 -0.77
CA ILE A 32 -6.81 -1.39 -0.94
C ILE A 32 -8.24 -1.29 -0.37
N LYS A 33 -9.08 -2.28 -0.63
CA LYS A 33 -10.41 -2.32 -0.04
C LYS A 33 -10.37 -2.42 1.48
N ALA A 34 -9.47 -3.23 2.02
CA ALA A 34 -9.29 -3.37 3.46
C ALA A 34 -8.81 -2.07 4.11
N ILE A 35 -7.87 -1.37 3.48
CA ILE A 35 -7.39 -0.06 3.93
C ILE A 35 -8.55 0.94 3.95
N GLN A 36 -9.38 0.92 2.92
CA GLN A 36 -10.53 1.81 2.81
C GLN A 36 -11.54 1.59 3.94
N LEU A 37 -11.72 0.35 4.36
CA LEU A 37 -12.63 0.01 5.45
C LEU A 37 -12.04 0.37 6.81
N ASN A 38 -10.77 0.11 7.03
CA ASN A 38 -10.08 0.44 8.28
C ASN A 38 -8.58 0.58 8.01
N PRO A 39 -8.07 1.82 7.96
CA PRO A 39 -6.65 2.04 7.66
C PRO A 39 -5.70 1.64 8.78
N TYR A 40 -6.21 1.38 9.98
CA TYR A 40 -5.37 1.07 11.16
C TYR A 40 -5.27 -0.41 11.48
N ALA A 41 -6.21 -1.21 11.03
CA ALA A 41 -6.30 -2.62 11.38
C ALA A 41 -6.85 -3.44 10.22
N GLY A 42 -6.61 -4.75 10.24
CA GLY A 42 -7.13 -5.68 9.26
C GLY A 42 -6.06 -6.52 8.60
N THR A 43 -6.37 -7.07 7.44
CA THR A 43 -5.48 -7.98 6.72
C THR A 43 -4.21 -7.30 6.22
N GLY A 44 -3.12 -8.07 6.09
CA GLY A 44 -1.84 -7.57 5.58
C GLY A 44 -0.95 -6.98 6.65
N LYS A 45 -1.25 -7.19 7.91
CA LYS A 45 -0.46 -6.70 9.06
C LYS A 45 -0.16 -5.20 8.96
N PRO A 46 -1.17 -4.33 9.11
CA PRO A 46 -0.93 -2.88 9.09
C PRO A 46 0.13 -2.50 10.12
N GLU A 47 1.08 -1.71 9.69
CA GLU A 47 2.22 -1.35 10.50
C GLU A 47 2.60 0.11 10.27
N ARG A 48 2.80 0.84 11.38
CA ARG A 48 3.34 2.19 11.31
C ARG A 48 4.82 2.13 10.96
N LEU A 49 5.23 2.96 10.02
CA LEU A 49 6.62 3.07 9.65
C LEU A 49 7.34 4.05 10.57
N LYS A 50 8.67 3.93 10.63
CA LYS A 50 9.50 4.67 11.56
C LYS A 50 10.51 5.54 10.84
N TYR A 51 11.22 6.40 11.59
CA TYR A 51 12.29 7.25 11.11
C TYR A 51 11.82 8.20 10.01
N GLU A 52 12.46 8.17 8.86
CA GLU A 52 12.14 9.05 7.73
C GLU A 52 10.74 8.83 7.17
N LEU A 53 10.17 7.64 7.40
CA LEU A 53 8.83 7.29 6.96
C LEU A 53 7.79 7.41 8.07
N SER A 54 8.14 8.05 9.17
CA SER A 54 7.22 8.30 10.26
C SER A 54 5.98 9.04 9.76
N GLY A 55 4.80 8.57 10.14
CA GLY A 55 3.53 9.10 9.65
C GLY A 55 2.92 8.28 8.53
N PHE A 56 3.69 7.36 7.95
CA PHE A 56 3.19 6.45 6.92
C PHE A 56 2.90 5.08 7.50
N TRP A 57 2.11 4.31 6.76
CA TRP A 57 1.71 2.95 7.11
C TRP A 57 2.07 2.00 5.97
N SER A 58 2.21 0.72 6.31
CA SER A 58 2.36 -0.31 5.29
C SER A 58 1.45 -1.49 5.55
N ARG A 59 1.08 -2.19 4.48
CA ARG A 59 0.47 -3.51 4.56
C ARG A 59 1.18 -4.47 3.62
N ARG A 60 1.37 -5.69 4.08
CA ARG A 60 2.05 -6.73 3.30
C ARG A 60 1.16 -7.25 2.19
N ILE A 61 1.69 -7.26 0.98
CA ILE A 61 1.10 -7.98 -0.15
C ILE A 61 1.57 -9.43 -0.07
N ASP A 62 2.88 -9.61 0.08
CA ASP A 62 3.54 -10.90 0.29
C ASP A 62 4.81 -10.69 1.12
N THR A 63 5.76 -11.63 1.11
CA THR A 63 6.99 -11.53 1.87
C THR A 63 7.92 -10.41 1.41
N GLU A 64 7.79 -9.97 0.16
CA GLU A 64 8.68 -8.97 -0.44
C GLU A 64 8.01 -7.63 -0.70
N HIS A 65 6.71 -7.63 -0.96
CA HIS A 65 6.00 -6.44 -1.46
C HIS A 65 5.04 -5.89 -0.43
N ARG A 66 4.93 -4.56 -0.42
CA ARG A 66 4.01 -3.85 0.48
C ARG A 66 3.34 -2.68 -0.22
N ILE A 67 2.20 -2.31 0.32
CA ILE A 67 1.54 -1.06 -0.01
C ILE A 67 1.91 -0.05 1.08
N ILE A 68 2.45 1.09 0.67
CA ILE A 68 2.76 2.20 1.57
C ILE A 68 1.69 3.26 1.38
N TYR A 69 1.09 3.71 2.48
CA TYR A 69 0.03 4.69 2.41
C TYR A 69 0.10 5.70 3.56
N GLU A 70 -0.56 6.81 3.37
CA GLU A 70 -0.69 7.87 4.36
C GLU A 70 -2.17 8.15 4.60
N ILE A 71 -2.54 8.34 5.85
CA ILE A 71 -3.88 8.76 6.23
C ILE A 71 -3.84 10.28 6.31
N ILE A 72 -4.42 10.94 5.30
CA ILE A 72 -4.39 12.41 5.19
C ILE A 72 -5.35 13.05 6.19
N ASP A 73 -6.57 12.53 6.24
CA ASP A 73 -7.60 12.97 7.17
C ASP A 73 -8.60 11.84 7.39
N GLU A 74 -9.71 12.11 8.07
CA GLU A 74 -10.75 11.12 8.39
C GLU A 74 -11.38 10.47 7.16
N ASN A 75 -11.27 11.11 5.99
CA ASN A 75 -11.95 10.68 4.79
C ASN A 75 -11.05 10.32 3.63
N THR A 76 -9.74 10.55 3.74
CA THR A 76 -8.84 10.44 2.59
C THR A 76 -7.57 9.67 2.92
N ILE A 77 -7.26 8.69 2.08
CA ILE A 77 -6.03 7.89 2.15
C ILE A 77 -5.27 8.05 0.85
N ASP A 78 -3.97 8.37 0.96
CA ASP A 78 -3.07 8.47 -0.18
C ASP A 78 -2.22 7.20 -0.27
N ILE A 79 -2.33 6.49 -1.39
CA ILE A 79 -1.47 5.33 -1.67
C ILE A 79 -0.19 5.88 -2.30
N LEU A 80 0.91 5.77 -1.57
CA LEU A 80 2.18 6.34 -1.95
C LEU A 80 3.02 5.43 -2.84
N SER A 81 3.02 4.13 -2.54
CA SER A 81 3.76 3.17 -3.37
C SER A 81 3.28 1.76 -3.15
N ILE A 82 3.50 0.91 -4.16
CA ILE A 82 3.17 -0.52 -4.15
C ILE A 82 4.41 -1.24 -4.66
N ILE A 83 5.36 -1.48 -3.76
CA ILE A 83 6.73 -1.83 -4.14
C ILE A 83 7.30 -2.91 -3.22
N SER A 84 8.36 -3.56 -3.71
CA SER A 84 9.22 -4.38 -2.88
C SER A 84 9.90 -3.52 -1.82
N LEU A 85 9.84 -3.97 -0.57
CA LEU A 85 10.51 -3.30 0.55
C LEU A 85 11.92 -3.80 0.80
N LYS A 86 12.41 -4.67 -0.02
CA LYS A 86 13.71 -5.28 0.19
C LYS A 86 14.81 -4.22 0.22
N GLY A 87 15.25 -3.85 1.43
CA GLY A 87 16.32 -2.89 1.63
C GLY A 87 15.93 -1.41 1.52
N HIS A 88 14.64 -1.05 1.47
CA HIS A 88 14.24 0.34 1.22
C HIS A 88 13.51 1.05 2.36
N TYR A 89 12.78 0.33 3.20
CA TYR A 89 11.88 0.96 4.17
C TYR A 89 12.05 0.43 5.59
N GLU A 90 13.18 -0.07 5.90
CA GLU A 90 13.45 -0.58 7.24
C GLU A 90 13.80 0.49 8.25
#